data_74d83851f3951eb462aeaa7b84fb1e84
#
_entry.id   74d83851f3951eb462aeaa7b84fb1e84
#
_cell.length_a   1.000
_cell.length_b   1.000
_cell.length_c   1.000
_cell.angle_alpha   90.00
_cell.angle_beta   90.00
_cell.angle_gamma   90.00
#
_symmetry.space_group_name_H-M   'P 1'
#
loop_
_entity.id
_entity.type
_entity.pdbx_description
1 polymer ?
#
loop_
_entity_poly.entity_id
_entity_poly.type
_entity_poly.pdbx_seq_one_letter_code
_entity_poly.pdbx_strand_id
1 'polypeptide(L)'
;MPSPGEHHPAFEEYCECIYELREDDVEVIQARIADRLLVSRPSVSEMMHRLEAEKLITIRDAKIQLTSKGEELAQSVVRRHRLAERFLTDMLGLSWAQAHREAGKWEHVMSTEVEDAIARVLGRPTTCPHGNPIPGSGYTAPLAVRLSDVEVGHAFTVSRIPEELEFAAGILDFLEETQLVPGRSGVVTSSLKTGSVTVDIEGNSVKVEPFASLRILVTTA
;
A
#
# COMPACT_ATOMS: atom_id res chain seq x y z
N MET A 1 1.63 -31.86 -1.68
CA MET A 1 2.71 -31.15 -2.38
C MET A 1 2.05 -29.98 -3.09
N PRO A 2 2.49 -28.74 -2.92
CA PRO A 2 1.96 -27.62 -3.70
C PRO A 2 2.16 -27.89 -5.19
N SER A 3 1.23 -27.43 -5.99
CA SER A 3 1.30 -27.54 -7.46
C SER A 3 2.53 -26.80 -7.99
N PRO A 4 3.11 -27.18 -9.16
CA PRO A 4 4.20 -26.43 -9.76
C PRO A 4 3.75 -24.98 -10.02
N GLY A 5 4.29 -24.03 -9.28
CA GLY A 5 3.95 -22.60 -9.33
C GLY A 5 3.31 -22.05 -8.04
N GLU A 6 2.87 -22.90 -7.12
CA GLU A 6 2.44 -22.44 -5.78
C GLU A 6 3.68 -22.19 -4.90
N HIS A 7 3.89 -20.93 -4.55
CA HIS A 7 4.90 -20.55 -3.56
C HIS A 7 4.33 -20.69 -2.14
N HIS A 8 5.23 -20.91 -1.18
CA HIS A 8 4.87 -20.90 0.24
C HIS A 8 4.38 -19.50 0.63
N PRO A 9 3.23 -19.35 1.36
CA PRO A 9 2.69 -18.04 1.74
C PRO A 9 3.72 -17.08 2.34
N ALA A 10 4.67 -17.59 3.15
CA ALA A 10 5.74 -16.75 3.67
C ALA A 10 6.68 -16.17 2.59
N PHE A 11 6.85 -16.79 1.42
CA PHE A 11 7.62 -16.20 0.33
C PHE A 11 6.82 -15.11 -0.36
N GLU A 12 5.52 -15.30 -0.50
CA GLU A 12 4.59 -14.31 -1.02
C GLU A 12 4.63 -13.04 -0.16
N GLU A 13 4.39 -13.17 1.14
CA GLU A 13 4.37 -12.06 2.10
C GLU A 13 5.68 -11.25 2.12
N TYR A 14 6.84 -11.92 2.07
CA TYR A 14 8.12 -11.20 2.02
C TYR A 14 8.39 -10.53 0.66
N CYS A 15 8.00 -11.15 -0.46
CA CYS A 15 8.12 -10.52 -1.78
C CYS A 15 7.18 -9.32 -1.91
N GLU A 16 5.97 -9.42 -1.41
CA GLU A 16 4.99 -8.34 -1.29
C GLU A 16 5.55 -7.17 -0.47
N CYS A 17 6.01 -7.42 0.76
CA CYS A 17 6.62 -6.41 1.61
C CYS A 17 7.79 -5.67 0.92
N ILE A 18 8.67 -6.39 0.22
CA ILE A 18 9.77 -5.80 -0.55
C ILE A 18 9.25 -4.92 -1.69
N TYR A 19 8.21 -5.37 -2.38
CA TYR A 19 7.57 -4.63 -3.47
C TYR A 19 6.97 -3.32 -2.97
N GLU A 20 6.20 -3.36 -1.89
CA GLU A 20 5.51 -2.20 -1.29
C GLU A 20 6.47 -1.18 -0.71
N LEU A 21 7.50 -1.62 0.03
CA LEU A 21 8.54 -0.73 0.52
C LEU A 21 9.19 0.05 -0.62
N ARG A 22 9.48 -0.62 -1.73
CA ARG A 22 10.04 0.04 -2.92
C ARG A 22 9.02 0.98 -3.58
N GLU A 23 7.76 0.59 -3.66
CA GLU A 23 6.69 1.42 -4.23
C GLU A 23 6.47 2.70 -3.43
N ASP A 24 6.71 2.66 -2.12
CA ASP A 24 6.63 3.80 -1.20
C ASP A 24 7.95 4.60 -1.08
N ASP A 25 8.94 4.35 -1.95
CA ASP A 25 10.27 4.96 -1.91
C ASP A 25 11.01 4.74 -0.58
N VAL A 26 10.71 3.65 0.13
CA VAL A 26 11.39 3.25 1.36
C VAL A 26 12.56 2.34 1.04
N GLU A 27 13.72 2.59 1.67
CA GLU A 27 14.91 1.76 1.46
C GLU A 27 14.64 0.32 1.91
N VAL A 28 14.83 -0.65 0.99
CA VAL A 28 14.58 -2.07 1.24
C VAL A 28 15.79 -2.72 1.89
N ILE A 29 15.76 -2.76 3.21
CA ILE A 29 16.76 -3.41 4.07
C ILE A 29 16.09 -4.34 5.07
N GLN A 30 16.83 -5.32 5.61
CA GLN A 30 16.28 -6.31 6.54
C GLN A 30 15.60 -5.69 7.77
N ALA A 31 16.10 -4.55 8.27
CA ALA A 31 15.52 -3.88 9.41
C ALA A 31 14.10 -3.36 9.11
N ARG A 32 13.89 -2.79 7.91
CA ARG A 32 12.56 -2.30 7.49
C ARG A 32 11.57 -3.44 7.28
N ILE A 33 12.03 -4.55 6.70
CA ILE A 33 11.21 -5.76 6.54
C ILE A 33 10.81 -6.31 7.91
N ALA A 34 11.75 -6.36 8.87
CA ALA A 34 11.47 -6.82 10.23
C ALA A 34 10.41 -5.95 10.94
N ASP A 35 10.54 -4.62 10.79
CA ASP A 35 9.60 -3.66 11.37
C ASP A 35 8.21 -3.78 10.70
N ARG A 36 8.14 -3.93 9.37
CA ARG A 36 6.90 -4.04 8.61
C ARG A 36 6.15 -5.34 8.92
N LEU A 37 6.84 -6.48 8.91
CA LEU A 37 6.23 -7.79 9.14
C LEU A 37 6.12 -8.18 10.62
N LEU A 38 6.57 -7.31 11.54
CA LEU A 38 6.57 -7.54 12.98
C LEU A 38 7.27 -8.85 13.39
N VAL A 39 8.36 -9.18 12.70
CA VAL A 39 9.15 -10.38 12.95
C VAL A 39 10.55 -10.04 13.45
N SER A 40 11.24 -11.05 14.02
CA SER A 40 12.61 -10.84 14.51
C SER A 40 13.61 -10.68 13.36
N ARG A 41 14.67 -9.87 13.57
CA ARG A 41 15.77 -9.74 12.60
C ARG A 41 16.43 -11.07 12.22
N PRO A 42 16.67 -12.02 13.15
CA PRO A 42 17.15 -13.37 12.79
C PRO A 42 16.21 -14.10 11.83
N SER A 43 14.87 -14.03 12.05
CA SER A 43 13.89 -14.65 11.18
C SER A 43 13.93 -14.04 9.77
N VAL A 44 14.08 -12.71 9.66
CA VAL A 44 14.26 -12.04 8.37
C VAL A 44 15.54 -12.53 7.70
N SER A 45 16.66 -12.58 8.42
CA SER A 45 17.94 -13.03 7.84
C SER A 45 17.85 -14.45 7.28
N GLU A 46 17.22 -15.36 8.01
CA GLU A 46 16.99 -16.74 7.53
C GLU A 46 16.12 -16.75 6.27
N MET A 47 15.03 -15.98 6.26
CA MET A 47 14.14 -15.90 5.11
C MET A 47 14.83 -15.28 3.89
N MET A 48 15.68 -14.27 4.07
CA MET A 48 16.46 -13.69 2.98
C MET A 48 17.35 -14.73 2.29
N HIS A 49 18.02 -15.60 3.05
CA HIS A 49 18.82 -16.69 2.46
C HIS A 49 17.95 -17.67 1.68
N ARG A 50 16.75 -17.98 2.16
CA ARG A 50 15.81 -18.88 1.46
C ARG A 50 15.29 -18.24 0.16
N LEU A 51 14.90 -16.96 0.20
CA LEU A 51 14.42 -16.22 -0.97
C LEU A 51 15.52 -16.08 -2.04
N GLU A 52 16.78 -15.87 -1.62
CA GLU A 52 17.92 -15.80 -2.53
C GLU A 52 18.20 -17.16 -3.17
N ALA A 53 18.14 -18.25 -2.40
CA ALA A 53 18.29 -19.61 -2.91
C ALA A 53 17.21 -19.98 -3.94
N GLU A 54 15.96 -19.51 -3.73
CA GLU A 54 14.84 -19.66 -4.66
C GLU A 54 14.89 -18.66 -5.84
N LYS A 55 15.91 -17.80 -5.88
CA LYS A 55 16.12 -16.77 -6.91
C LYS A 55 14.95 -15.77 -7.00
N LEU A 56 14.32 -15.47 -5.87
CA LEU A 56 13.26 -14.47 -5.77
C LEU A 56 13.83 -13.07 -5.51
N ILE A 57 14.98 -13.02 -4.81
CA ILE A 57 15.68 -11.78 -4.51
C ILE A 57 17.16 -11.86 -4.85
N THR A 58 17.79 -10.69 -4.86
CA THR A 58 19.25 -10.53 -4.81
C THR A 58 19.61 -9.57 -3.68
N ILE A 59 20.73 -9.83 -3.00
CA ILE A 59 21.24 -8.96 -1.94
C ILE A 59 22.61 -8.42 -2.36
N ARG A 60 22.74 -7.10 -2.45
CA ARG A 60 24.00 -6.42 -2.76
C ARG A 60 24.18 -5.20 -1.85
N ASP A 61 25.30 -5.12 -1.17
CA ASP A 61 25.61 -4.01 -0.26
C ASP A 61 24.50 -3.73 0.75
N ALA A 62 23.95 -4.80 1.35
CA ALA A 62 22.79 -4.82 2.26
C ALA A 62 21.45 -4.37 1.65
N LYS A 63 21.41 -3.98 0.37
CA LYS A 63 20.17 -3.66 -0.35
C LYS A 63 19.55 -4.92 -0.94
N ILE A 64 18.26 -5.05 -0.76
CA ILE A 64 17.46 -6.19 -1.21
C ILE A 64 16.66 -5.77 -2.43
N GLN A 65 16.71 -6.58 -3.48
CA GLN A 65 15.97 -6.34 -4.72
C GLN A 65 15.27 -7.61 -5.18
N LEU A 66 14.04 -7.48 -5.64
CA LEU A 66 13.35 -8.58 -6.32
C LEU A 66 14.04 -8.90 -7.65
N THR A 67 14.10 -10.18 -7.98
CA THR A 67 14.42 -10.64 -9.34
C THR A 67 13.16 -10.55 -10.20
N SER A 68 13.24 -10.84 -11.51
CA SER A 68 12.04 -10.94 -12.36
C SER A 68 11.03 -11.95 -11.81
N LYS A 69 11.51 -13.11 -11.31
CA LYS A 69 10.66 -14.14 -10.69
C LYS A 69 10.01 -13.63 -9.39
N GLY A 70 10.78 -12.92 -8.55
CA GLY A 70 10.26 -12.32 -7.32
C GLY A 70 9.28 -11.19 -7.60
N GLU A 71 9.53 -10.40 -8.63
CA GLU A 71 8.64 -9.34 -9.09
C GLU A 71 7.28 -9.89 -9.56
N GLU A 72 7.28 -10.93 -10.37
CA GLU A 72 6.05 -11.60 -10.83
C GLU A 72 5.25 -12.14 -9.65
N LEU A 73 5.92 -12.77 -8.68
CA LEU A 73 5.28 -13.28 -7.47
C LEU A 73 4.67 -12.14 -6.64
N ALA A 74 5.45 -11.11 -6.33
CA ALA A 74 4.98 -9.96 -5.55
C ALA A 74 3.78 -9.27 -6.23
N GLN A 75 3.88 -8.99 -7.53
CA GLN A 75 2.79 -8.36 -8.28
C GLN A 75 1.50 -9.20 -8.27
N SER A 76 1.63 -10.53 -8.30
CA SER A 76 0.47 -11.43 -8.22
C SER A 76 -0.23 -11.33 -6.86
N VAL A 77 0.51 -11.28 -5.77
CA VAL A 77 -0.04 -11.16 -4.41
C VAL A 77 -0.66 -9.79 -4.20
N VAL A 78 0.12 -8.73 -4.43
CA VAL A 78 -0.34 -7.32 -4.32
C VAL A 78 -1.61 -7.07 -5.16
N ARG A 79 -1.68 -7.66 -6.36
CA ARG A 79 -2.87 -7.54 -7.19
C ARG A 79 -4.09 -8.18 -6.53
N ARG A 80 -3.96 -9.39 -5.98
CA ARG A 80 -5.04 -10.09 -5.26
C ARG A 80 -5.45 -9.32 -4.01
N HIS A 81 -4.49 -8.82 -3.23
CA HIS A 81 -4.73 -7.99 -2.06
C HIS A 81 -5.59 -6.76 -2.41
N ARG A 82 -5.12 -5.94 -3.34
CA ARG A 82 -5.75 -4.68 -3.74
C ARG A 82 -7.12 -4.87 -4.41
N LEU A 83 -7.32 -5.95 -5.15
CA LEU A 83 -8.64 -6.33 -5.67
C LEU A 83 -9.59 -6.79 -4.57
N ALA A 84 -9.08 -7.55 -3.58
CA ALA A 84 -9.86 -7.97 -2.43
C ALA A 84 -10.31 -6.76 -1.60
N GLU A 85 -9.41 -5.83 -1.29
CA GLU A 85 -9.77 -4.59 -0.59
C GLU A 85 -10.91 -3.85 -1.29
N ARG A 86 -10.76 -3.65 -2.61
CA ARG A 86 -11.77 -2.99 -3.43
C ARG A 86 -13.12 -3.70 -3.37
N PHE A 87 -13.10 -5.03 -3.49
CA PHE A 87 -14.32 -5.83 -3.40
C PHE A 87 -14.97 -5.76 -2.02
N LEU A 88 -14.18 -5.85 -0.97
CA LEU A 88 -14.65 -5.80 0.41
C LEU A 88 -15.24 -4.43 0.78
N THR A 89 -14.66 -3.36 0.30
CA THR A 89 -15.17 -2.00 0.54
C THR A 89 -16.35 -1.67 -0.36
N ASP A 90 -16.21 -1.79 -1.68
CA ASP A 90 -17.19 -1.28 -2.64
C ASP A 90 -18.44 -2.15 -2.72
N MET A 91 -18.31 -3.47 -2.53
CA MET A 91 -19.41 -4.43 -2.69
C MET A 91 -19.98 -4.93 -1.38
N LEU A 92 -19.16 -5.06 -0.33
CA LEU A 92 -19.61 -5.58 0.96
C LEU A 92 -19.74 -4.48 2.03
N GLY A 93 -19.24 -3.26 1.77
CA GLY A 93 -19.37 -2.12 2.68
C GLY A 93 -18.54 -2.24 3.96
N LEU A 94 -17.42 -3.00 3.93
CA LEU A 94 -16.50 -3.06 5.04
C LEU A 94 -15.74 -1.73 5.16
N SER A 95 -15.37 -1.33 6.39
CA SER A 95 -14.44 -0.22 6.58
C SER A 95 -13.06 -0.56 6.02
N TRP A 96 -12.26 0.45 5.72
CA TRP A 96 -10.90 0.27 5.20
C TRP A 96 -10.06 -0.65 6.09
N ALA A 97 -10.08 -0.40 7.41
CA ALA A 97 -9.36 -1.24 8.36
C ALA A 97 -9.85 -2.69 8.41
N GLN A 98 -11.14 -2.93 8.18
CA GLN A 98 -11.69 -4.30 8.08
C GLN A 98 -11.29 -4.95 6.76
N ALA A 99 -11.41 -4.21 5.65
CA ALA A 99 -11.10 -4.70 4.31
C ALA A 99 -9.62 -5.09 4.18
N HIS A 100 -8.70 -4.24 4.64
CA HIS A 100 -7.26 -4.50 4.64
C HIS A 100 -6.92 -5.80 5.40
N ARG A 101 -7.44 -5.96 6.64
CA ARG A 101 -7.21 -7.19 7.43
C ARG A 101 -7.79 -8.45 6.78
N GLU A 102 -8.90 -8.37 6.09
CA GLU A 102 -9.48 -9.52 5.39
C GLU A 102 -8.77 -9.80 4.07
N ALA A 103 -8.34 -8.78 3.34
CA ALA A 103 -7.57 -8.91 2.11
C ALA A 103 -6.27 -9.68 2.33
N GLY A 104 -5.54 -9.39 3.41
CA GLY A 104 -4.33 -10.12 3.80
C GLY A 104 -4.54 -11.62 4.08
N LYS A 105 -5.79 -12.05 4.32
CA LYS A 105 -6.11 -13.49 4.42
C LYS A 105 -6.48 -14.10 3.06
N TRP A 106 -7.06 -13.30 2.17
CA TRP A 106 -7.58 -13.76 0.89
C TRP A 106 -6.50 -13.89 -0.18
N GLU A 107 -5.51 -13.03 -0.18
CA GLU A 107 -4.48 -12.91 -1.21
C GLU A 107 -3.71 -14.22 -1.45
N HIS A 108 -3.48 -15.01 -0.41
CA HIS A 108 -2.74 -16.27 -0.50
C HIS A 108 -3.58 -17.48 -0.92
N VAL A 109 -4.92 -17.35 -0.88
CA VAL A 109 -5.84 -18.47 -1.17
C VAL A 109 -6.75 -18.21 -2.37
N MET A 110 -6.73 -16.99 -2.91
CA MET A 110 -7.55 -16.60 -4.04
C MET A 110 -7.03 -17.25 -5.32
N SER A 111 -7.89 -18.02 -6.01
CA SER A 111 -7.55 -18.57 -7.33
C SER A 111 -7.63 -17.49 -8.41
N THR A 112 -6.94 -17.71 -9.52
CA THR A 112 -6.97 -16.82 -10.69
C THR A 112 -8.38 -16.61 -11.23
N GLU A 113 -9.24 -17.66 -11.18
CA GLU A 113 -10.63 -17.55 -11.62
C GLU A 113 -11.44 -16.59 -10.75
N VAL A 114 -11.20 -16.61 -9.42
CA VAL A 114 -11.85 -15.71 -8.45
C VAL A 114 -11.31 -14.30 -8.62
N GLU A 115 -9.99 -14.13 -8.74
CA GLU A 115 -9.35 -12.84 -9.02
C GLU A 115 -9.94 -12.17 -10.27
N ASP A 116 -10.02 -12.91 -11.37
CA ASP A 116 -10.60 -12.42 -12.63
C ASP A 116 -12.08 -12.08 -12.51
N ALA A 117 -12.84 -12.87 -11.73
CA ALA A 117 -14.26 -12.61 -11.49
C ALA A 117 -14.44 -11.31 -10.68
N ILE A 118 -13.67 -11.11 -9.62
CA ILE A 118 -13.65 -9.88 -8.80
C ILE A 118 -13.30 -8.69 -9.68
N ALA A 119 -12.22 -8.77 -10.47
CA ALA A 119 -11.81 -7.69 -11.35
C ALA A 119 -12.92 -7.30 -12.36
N ARG A 120 -13.64 -8.28 -12.90
CA ARG A 120 -14.79 -8.01 -13.81
C ARG A 120 -15.95 -7.35 -13.10
N VAL A 121 -16.35 -7.85 -11.93
CA VAL A 121 -17.46 -7.28 -11.15
C VAL A 121 -17.19 -5.84 -10.76
N LEU A 122 -15.95 -5.53 -10.42
CA LEU A 122 -15.49 -4.17 -10.07
C LEU A 122 -15.27 -3.25 -11.29
N GLY A 123 -15.48 -3.74 -12.51
CA GLY A 123 -15.24 -2.95 -13.73
C GLY A 123 -13.76 -2.72 -14.06
N ARG A 124 -12.88 -3.64 -13.62
CA ARG A 124 -11.42 -3.59 -13.80
C ARG A 124 -10.79 -2.30 -13.24
N PRO A 125 -10.87 -2.08 -11.94
CA PRO A 125 -10.29 -0.89 -11.31
C PRO A 125 -8.78 -0.85 -11.52
N THR A 126 -8.22 0.36 -11.53
CA THR A 126 -6.77 0.56 -11.67
C THR A 126 -6.06 0.78 -10.35
N THR A 127 -6.81 1.08 -9.28
CA THR A 127 -6.30 1.31 -7.93
C THR A 127 -7.16 0.60 -6.87
N CYS A 128 -6.57 0.30 -5.72
CA CYS A 128 -7.28 -0.09 -4.51
C CYS A 128 -8.07 1.11 -3.91
N PRO A 129 -8.85 0.95 -2.83
CA PRO A 129 -9.56 2.06 -2.19
C PRO A 129 -8.63 3.19 -1.71
N HIS A 130 -7.40 2.85 -1.34
CA HIS A 130 -6.39 3.78 -0.85
C HIS A 130 -5.63 4.51 -1.97
N GLY A 131 -5.92 4.19 -3.25
CA GLY A 131 -5.28 4.80 -4.41
C GLY A 131 -3.98 4.11 -4.84
N ASN A 132 -3.57 3.00 -4.20
CA ASN A 132 -2.41 2.23 -4.59
C ASN A 132 -2.66 1.47 -5.90
N PRO A 133 -1.70 1.47 -6.86
CA PRO A 133 -1.89 0.89 -8.19
C PRO A 133 -2.14 -0.62 -8.13
N ILE A 134 -3.15 -1.13 -8.82
CA ILE A 134 -3.32 -2.57 -8.99
C ILE A 134 -2.36 -3.05 -10.07
N PRO A 135 -1.41 -3.95 -9.78
CA PRO A 135 -0.46 -4.45 -10.77
C PRO A 135 -1.15 -5.00 -12.01
N GLY A 136 -0.62 -4.68 -13.19
CA GLY A 136 -1.19 -5.12 -14.48
C GLY A 136 -2.47 -4.39 -14.92
N SER A 137 -2.93 -3.36 -14.20
CA SER A 137 -4.14 -2.60 -14.54
C SER A 137 -3.94 -1.52 -15.60
N GLY A 138 -2.70 -1.20 -15.95
CA GLY A 138 -2.38 -0.07 -16.84
C GLY A 138 -2.50 1.30 -16.16
N TYR A 139 -2.47 1.34 -14.82
CA TYR A 139 -2.50 2.58 -14.06
C TYR A 139 -1.36 3.53 -14.46
N THR A 140 -1.70 4.80 -14.61
CA THR A 140 -0.71 5.86 -14.80
C THR A 140 -0.78 6.81 -13.62
N ALA A 141 0.31 6.92 -12.86
CA ALA A 141 0.38 7.78 -11.70
C ALA A 141 0.28 9.26 -12.11
N PRO A 142 -0.59 10.06 -11.47
CA PRO A 142 -0.59 11.50 -11.66
C PRO A 142 0.67 12.12 -11.06
N LEU A 143 1.02 13.33 -11.49
CA LEU A 143 2.03 14.11 -10.80
C LEU A 143 1.49 14.50 -9.42
N ALA A 144 2.09 13.96 -8.38
CA ALA A 144 1.65 14.17 -7.00
C ALA A 144 2.80 14.66 -6.13
N VAL A 145 2.45 15.41 -5.08
CA VAL A 145 3.36 15.88 -4.03
C VAL A 145 2.88 15.36 -2.69
N ARG A 146 3.71 15.47 -1.65
CA ARG A 146 3.27 15.15 -0.28
C ARG A 146 2.30 16.21 0.22
N LEU A 147 1.33 15.82 1.01
CA LEU A 147 0.38 16.78 1.61
C LEU A 147 1.12 17.86 2.44
N SER A 148 2.21 17.50 3.10
CA SER A 148 3.06 18.44 3.85
C SER A 148 3.73 19.52 3.01
N ASP A 149 3.88 19.29 1.71
CA ASP A 149 4.56 20.17 0.77
C ASP A 149 3.60 21.16 0.09
N VAL A 150 2.30 21.00 0.34
CA VAL A 150 1.28 21.93 -0.18
C VAL A 150 1.29 23.23 0.63
N GLU A 151 1.38 24.36 -0.04
CA GLU A 151 1.39 25.67 0.59
C GLU A 151 0.04 26.02 1.23
N VAL A 152 0.07 26.77 2.33
CA VAL A 152 -1.13 27.25 3.02
C VAL A 152 -1.98 28.11 2.07
N GLY A 153 -3.28 27.87 2.05
CA GLY A 153 -4.24 28.51 1.18
C GLY A 153 -4.43 27.79 -0.17
N HIS A 154 -3.61 26.80 -0.49
CA HIS A 154 -3.74 26.06 -1.75
C HIS A 154 -4.65 24.84 -1.61
N ALA A 155 -5.39 24.57 -2.68
CA ALA A 155 -6.24 23.39 -2.82
C ALA A 155 -5.41 22.17 -3.19
N PHE A 156 -5.87 21.01 -2.74
CA PHE A 156 -5.32 19.73 -3.10
C PHE A 156 -6.45 18.71 -3.35
N THR A 157 -6.12 17.62 -4.03
CA THR A 157 -6.98 16.43 -4.11
C THR A 157 -6.13 15.22 -3.70
N VAL A 158 -6.64 14.42 -2.75
CA VAL A 158 -5.95 13.21 -2.31
C VAL A 158 -5.85 12.25 -3.48
N SER A 159 -4.64 11.79 -3.77
CA SER A 159 -4.35 10.87 -4.86
C SER A 159 -4.09 9.46 -4.34
N ARG A 160 -3.24 9.34 -3.30
CA ARG A 160 -2.80 8.04 -2.80
C ARG A 160 -2.47 8.11 -1.31
N ILE A 161 -2.89 7.09 -0.59
CA ILE A 161 -2.48 6.74 0.76
C ILE A 161 -1.47 5.59 0.62
N PRO A 162 -0.16 5.82 0.85
CA PRO A 162 0.85 4.77 0.74
C PRO A 162 0.62 3.62 1.71
N GLU A 163 1.05 2.44 1.32
CA GLU A 163 0.90 1.19 2.08
C GLU A 163 1.47 1.30 3.50
N GLU A 164 2.55 2.08 3.69
CA GLU A 164 3.14 2.31 5.02
C GLU A 164 2.15 2.89 6.03
N LEU A 165 1.15 3.65 5.57
CA LEU A 165 0.09 4.19 6.44
C LEU A 165 -0.97 3.14 6.80
N GLU A 166 -1.19 2.15 5.96
CA GLU A 166 -2.22 1.12 6.15
C GLU A 166 -1.89 0.20 7.33
N PHE A 167 -0.59 -0.03 7.58
CA PHE A 167 -0.11 -0.82 8.72
C PHE A 167 -0.11 -0.06 10.06
N ALA A 168 -0.31 1.25 10.04
CA ALA A 168 -0.29 2.04 11.26
C ALA A 168 -1.66 2.00 11.96
N ALA A 169 -1.66 1.55 13.21
CA ALA A 169 -2.88 1.38 13.99
C ALA A 169 -3.73 2.66 14.03
N GLY A 170 -5.01 2.56 13.66
CA GLY A 170 -6.00 3.62 13.70
C GLY A 170 -5.88 4.67 12.57
N ILE A 171 -4.88 4.59 11.69
CA ILE A 171 -4.74 5.55 10.59
C ILE A 171 -5.85 5.36 9.55
N LEU A 172 -6.18 4.13 9.16
CA LEU A 172 -7.25 3.89 8.20
C LEU A 172 -8.60 4.39 8.71
N ASP A 173 -8.91 4.14 9.99
CA ASP A 173 -10.13 4.64 10.62
C ASP A 173 -10.15 6.18 10.62
N PHE A 174 -9.04 6.82 11.02
CA PHE A 174 -8.89 8.28 10.97
C PHE A 174 -9.11 8.87 9.59
N LEU A 175 -8.55 8.25 8.53
CA LEU A 175 -8.68 8.74 7.15
C LEU A 175 -10.12 8.61 6.64
N GLU A 176 -10.79 7.50 6.93
CA GLU A 176 -12.22 7.32 6.59
C GLU A 176 -13.11 8.33 7.33
N GLU A 177 -12.96 8.45 8.65
CA GLU A 177 -13.77 9.35 9.49
C GLU A 177 -13.61 10.81 9.09
N THR A 178 -12.40 11.22 8.74
CA THR A 178 -12.10 12.61 8.33
C THR A 178 -12.30 12.86 6.84
N GLN A 179 -12.69 11.85 6.06
CA GLN A 179 -12.87 11.92 4.61
C GLN A 179 -11.59 12.35 3.86
N LEU A 180 -10.42 12.10 4.46
CA LEU A 180 -9.13 12.33 3.81
C LEU A 180 -8.76 11.12 2.93
N VAL A 181 -9.58 10.88 1.92
CA VAL A 181 -9.57 9.68 1.07
C VAL A 181 -9.32 10.03 -0.40
N PRO A 182 -8.79 9.11 -1.23
CA PRO A 182 -8.54 9.36 -2.64
C PRO A 182 -9.75 9.94 -3.39
N GLY A 183 -9.49 10.99 -4.18
CA GLY A 183 -10.50 11.74 -4.92
C GLY A 183 -11.15 12.88 -4.13
N ARG A 184 -10.99 12.96 -2.81
CA ARG A 184 -11.47 14.10 -2.02
C ARG A 184 -10.53 15.28 -2.13
N SER A 185 -11.12 16.47 -2.25
CA SER A 185 -10.40 17.74 -2.30
C SER A 185 -10.51 18.48 -0.98
N GLY A 186 -9.50 19.25 -0.67
CA GLY A 186 -9.45 20.12 0.49
C GLY A 186 -8.53 21.31 0.27
N VAL A 187 -8.38 22.13 1.28
CA VAL A 187 -7.49 23.30 1.30
C VAL A 187 -6.58 23.21 2.52
N VAL A 188 -5.28 23.45 2.36
CA VAL A 188 -4.36 23.55 3.49
C VAL A 188 -4.58 24.86 4.20
N THR A 189 -5.00 24.81 5.46
CA THR A 189 -5.29 26.03 6.27
C THR A 189 -4.15 26.41 7.20
N SER A 190 -3.29 25.45 7.57
CA SER A 190 -2.11 25.68 8.40
C SER A 190 -1.05 24.61 8.13
N SER A 191 0.22 24.99 8.23
CA SER A 191 1.36 24.06 8.14
C SER A 191 2.41 24.44 9.18
N LEU A 192 2.94 23.44 9.87
CA LEU A 192 4.00 23.61 10.86
C LEU A 192 5.32 23.05 10.31
N LYS A 193 6.44 23.65 10.74
CA LYS A 193 7.79 23.16 10.35
C LYS A 193 8.08 21.71 10.74
N THR A 194 7.31 21.15 11.67
CA THR A 194 7.39 19.74 12.08
C THR A 194 6.77 18.79 11.07
N GLY A 195 6.09 19.32 10.03
CA GLY A 195 5.35 18.55 9.04
C GLY A 195 3.86 18.35 9.37
N SER A 196 3.38 18.72 10.54
CA SER A 196 1.95 18.70 10.88
C SER A 196 1.20 19.72 10.02
N VAL A 197 0.08 19.30 9.41
CA VAL A 197 -0.74 20.12 8.51
C VAL A 197 -2.17 20.13 9.00
N THR A 198 -2.84 21.28 8.92
CA THR A 198 -4.29 21.36 9.10
C THR A 198 -4.92 21.61 7.76
N VAL A 199 -5.94 20.83 7.43
CA VAL A 199 -6.68 20.95 6.19
C VAL A 199 -8.16 21.20 6.47
N ASP A 200 -8.82 21.87 5.56
CA ASP A 200 -10.28 21.95 5.52
C ASP A 200 -10.80 21.02 4.43
N ILE A 201 -11.69 20.11 4.80
CA ILE A 201 -12.38 19.20 3.88
C ILE A 201 -13.89 19.41 4.09
N GLU A 202 -14.54 20.02 3.10
CA GLU A 202 -15.99 20.28 3.12
C GLU A 202 -16.46 21.06 4.38
N GLY A 203 -15.64 21.99 4.88
CA GLY A 203 -15.91 22.80 6.08
C GLY A 203 -15.49 22.14 7.40
N ASN A 204 -14.90 20.95 7.35
CA ASN A 204 -14.36 20.26 8.51
C ASN A 204 -12.85 20.48 8.62
N SER A 205 -12.40 21.05 9.74
CA SER A 205 -10.98 21.25 10.02
C SER A 205 -10.36 19.98 10.56
N VAL A 206 -9.40 19.42 9.82
CA VAL A 206 -8.71 18.15 10.14
C VAL A 206 -7.23 18.41 10.38
N LYS A 207 -6.72 18.06 11.54
CA LYS A 207 -5.28 18.07 11.83
C LYS A 207 -4.66 16.74 11.41
N VAL A 208 -3.68 16.81 10.52
CA VAL A 208 -2.93 15.65 10.01
C VAL A 208 -1.53 15.68 10.61
N GLU A 209 -1.21 14.67 11.40
CA GLU A 209 0.10 14.58 12.06
C GLU A 209 1.23 14.25 11.06
N PRO A 210 2.50 14.53 11.40
CA PRO A 210 3.63 14.40 10.48
C PRO A 210 3.76 13.00 9.88
N PHE A 211 3.45 11.96 10.64
CA PHE A 211 3.53 10.58 10.14
C PHE A 211 2.66 10.38 8.90
N ALA A 212 1.46 10.94 8.88
CA ALA A 212 0.55 10.84 7.74
C ALA A 212 0.82 11.92 6.68
N SER A 213 0.95 13.18 7.06
CA SER A 213 1.09 14.30 6.11
C SER A 213 2.34 14.25 5.24
N LEU A 214 3.44 13.70 5.76
CA LEU A 214 4.71 13.49 5.04
C LEU A 214 4.65 12.31 4.04
N ARG A 215 3.55 11.54 4.04
CA ARG A 215 3.38 10.33 3.23
C ARG A 215 2.20 10.42 2.26
N ILE A 216 1.09 10.98 2.69
CA ILE A 216 -0.10 11.15 1.83
C ILE A 216 0.27 11.91 0.57
N LEU A 217 -0.04 11.34 -0.59
CA LEU A 217 0.20 11.95 -1.89
C LEU A 217 -1.06 12.65 -2.38
N VAL A 218 -0.87 13.87 -2.83
CA VAL A 218 -1.95 14.73 -3.34
C VAL A 218 -1.57 15.36 -4.68
N THR A 219 -2.54 15.64 -5.51
CA THR A 219 -2.39 16.50 -6.68
C THR A 219 -2.78 17.92 -6.32
N THR A 220 -2.07 18.90 -6.88
CA THR A 220 -2.42 20.33 -6.79
C THR A 220 -2.85 20.82 -8.16
N ALA A 221 -3.71 21.84 -8.20
CA ALA A 221 -4.19 22.44 -9.44
C ALA A 221 -3.11 23.30 -10.10
#